data_e2a3c8eaaf57f3a001027451a7feffac
#
_entry.id   e2a3c8eaaf57f3a001027451a7feffac
#
_cell.length_a   1.000
_cell.length_b   1.000
_cell.length_c   1.000
_cell.angle_alpha   90.00
_cell.angle_beta   90.00
_cell.angle_gamma   90.00
#
_symmetry.space_group_name_H-M   'P 1'
#
loop_
_entity.id
_entity.type
_entity.pdbx_description
1 polymer ?
#
loop_
_entity_poly.entity_id
_entity_poly.type
_entity_poly.pdbx_seq_one_letter_code
_entity_poly.pdbx_strand_id
1 'polypeptide(L)'
;MADKTVIVIGSGFAGLSAASFMAKQGWQVTVLEKNSTPGGRACQLKENGFAFDMGPSFYWMPDVFEQFFARFGKKPADYYDLVRLDPSYQILFGAEDKMQVPATAKEILQL
;
A
#
# COMPACT_ATOMS: atom_id res chain seq x y z
N MET A 1 32.28 -15.32 10.16
CA MET A 1 31.47 -14.30 10.86
C MET A 1 30.18 -14.98 11.23
N ALA A 2 29.66 -14.80 12.46
CA ALA A 2 28.38 -15.39 12.83
C ALA A 2 27.29 -14.82 11.94
N ASP A 3 26.42 -15.69 11.39
CA ASP A 3 25.31 -15.28 10.55
C ASP A 3 24.36 -14.40 11.39
N LYS A 4 24.14 -13.18 10.95
CA LYS A 4 23.24 -12.25 11.62
C LYS A 4 21.80 -12.69 11.36
N THR A 5 21.07 -13.03 12.41
CA THR A 5 19.68 -13.44 12.34
C THR A 5 18.77 -12.40 13.00
N VAL A 6 17.56 -12.22 12.49
CA VAL A 6 16.54 -11.34 13.06
C VAL A 6 15.15 -11.95 12.87
N ILE A 7 14.31 -11.78 13.88
CA ILE A 7 12.88 -12.13 13.82
C ILE A 7 12.07 -10.84 13.82
N VAL A 8 11.19 -10.70 12.83
CA VAL A 8 10.23 -9.59 12.72
C VAL A 8 8.85 -10.13 13.05
N ILE A 9 8.17 -9.53 14.02
CA ILE A 9 6.82 -9.94 14.43
C ILE A 9 5.79 -9.04 13.75
N GLY A 10 4.97 -9.63 12.90
CA GLY A 10 3.95 -8.97 12.10
C GLY A 10 4.41 -8.62 10.68
N SER A 11 3.57 -8.92 9.70
CA SER A 11 3.80 -8.69 8.28
C SER A 11 2.95 -7.56 7.69
N GLY A 12 2.65 -6.51 8.47
CA GLY A 12 2.13 -5.25 7.97
C GLY A 12 3.23 -4.42 7.28
N PHE A 13 2.90 -3.23 6.77
CA PHE A 13 3.86 -2.37 6.06
C PHE A 13 5.16 -2.12 6.83
N ALA A 14 5.06 -1.82 8.13
CA ALA A 14 6.24 -1.56 8.95
C ALA A 14 7.13 -2.81 9.08
N GLY A 15 6.53 -3.97 9.39
CA GLY A 15 7.26 -5.23 9.53
C GLY A 15 7.92 -5.67 8.23
N LEU A 16 7.17 -5.63 7.12
CA LEU A 16 7.71 -5.99 5.79
C LEU A 16 8.80 -5.03 5.34
N SER A 17 8.66 -3.73 5.62
CA SER A 17 9.68 -2.74 5.31
C SER A 17 10.97 -3.00 6.11
N ALA A 18 10.86 -3.20 7.43
CA ALA A 18 12.00 -3.50 8.28
C ALA A 18 12.70 -4.80 7.84
N ALA A 19 11.92 -5.87 7.59
CA ALA A 19 12.43 -7.14 7.10
C ALA A 19 13.21 -6.99 5.79
N SER A 20 12.66 -6.23 4.85
CA SER A 20 13.30 -5.99 3.56
C SER A 20 14.65 -5.27 3.68
N PHE A 21 14.73 -4.23 4.52
CA PHE A 21 15.99 -3.52 4.75
C PHE A 21 17.03 -4.38 5.47
N MET A 22 16.62 -5.19 6.46
CA MET A 22 17.52 -6.12 7.14
C MET A 22 18.04 -7.19 6.18
N ALA A 23 17.18 -7.79 5.37
CA ALA A 23 17.58 -8.76 4.35
C ALA A 23 18.55 -8.15 3.33
N LYS A 24 18.32 -6.91 2.89
CA LYS A 24 19.24 -6.19 2.01
C LYS A 24 20.63 -6.02 2.62
N GLN A 25 20.73 -5.91 3.94
CA GLN A 25 22.00 -5.81 4.66
C GLN A 25 22.66 -7.19 4.92
N GLY A 26 22.10 -8.26 4.38
CA GLY A 26 22.66 -9.61 4.52
C GLY A 26 22.24 -10.33 5.82
N TRP A 27 21.20 -9.88 6.51
CA TRP A 27 20.65 -10.59 7.65
C TRP A 27 19.76 -11.74 7.18
N GLN A 28 19.80 -12.86 7.90
CA GLN A 28 18.81 -13.92 7.77
C GLN A 28 17.54 -13.47 8.54
N VAL A 29 16.48 -13.16 7.79
CA VAL A 29 15.25 -12.59 8.35
C VAL A 29 14.15 -13.64 8.38
N THR A 30 13.51 -13.80 9.53
CA THR A 30 12.28 -14.57 9.69
C THR A 30 11.15 -13.62 10.06
N VAL A 31 10.06 -13.63 9.29
CA VAL A 31 8.84 -12.86 9.60
C VAL A 31 7.79 -13.80 10.18
N LEU A 32 7.28 -13.48 11.37
CA LEU A 32 6.20 -14.20 12.00
C LEU A 32 4.90 -13.41 11.88
N GLU A 33 3.88 -14.00 11.28
CA GLU A 33 2.55 -13.42 11.11
C GLU A 33 1.50 -14.30 11.75
N LYS A 34 0.58 -13.70 12.51
CA LYS A 34 -0.51 -14.43 13.19
C LYS A 34 -1.67 -14.80 12.28
N ASN A 35 -1.86 -14.02 11.19
CA ASN A 35 -2.93 -14.23 10.23
C ASN A 35 -2.44 -15.13 9.09
N SER A 36 -3.37 -15.70 8.34
CA SER A 36 -3.08 -16.57 7.19
C SER A 36 -2.48 -15.81 5.99
N THR A 37 -2.60 -14.49 5.97
CA THR A 37 -2.11 -13.63 4.88
C THR A 37 -1.32 -12.44 5.43
N PRO A 38 -0.25 -12.01 4.74
CA PRO A 38 0.46 -10.78 5.08
C PRO A 38 -0.36 -9.54 4.72
N GLY A 39 0.11 -8.35 5.14
CA GLY A 39 -0.48 -7.06 4.79
C GLY A 39 -1.01 -6.28 5.99
N GLY A 40 -1.32 -6.95 7.10
CA GLY A 40 -1.85 -6.31 8.31
C GLY A 40 -3.21 -5.66 8.02
N ARG A 41 -3.32 -4.32 8.18
CA ARG A 41 -4.55 -3.58 7.90
C ARG A 41 -4.84 -3.39 6.40
N ALA A 42 -3.86 -3.57 5.54
CA ALA A 42 -4.03 -3.59 4.07
C ALA A 42 -4.22 -5.03 3.61
N CYS A 43 -5.34 -5.64 3.98
CA CYS A 43 -5.69 -7.00 3.62
C CYS A 43 -6.93 -7.03 2.72
N GLN A 44 -7.13 -8.15 2.06
CA GLN A 44 -8.24 -8.39 1.14
C GLN A 44 -9.09 -9.56 1.63
N LEU A 45 -10.40 -9.39 1.64
CA LEU A 45 -11.36 -10.49 1.72
C LEU A 45 -11.64 -10.99 0.30
N LYS A 46 -11.45 -12.29 0.09
CA LYS A 46 -11.79 -12.96 -1.17
C LYS A 46 -12.86 -14.00 -0.89
N GLU A 47 -14.04 -13.80 -1.43
CA GLU A 47 -15.18 -14.69 -1.22
C GLU A 47 -16.05 -14.76 -2.47
N ASN A 48 -16.46 -15.97 -2.86
CA ASN A 48 -17.36 -16.25 -3.99
C ASN A 48 -16.94 -15.57 -5.31
N GLY A 49 -15.61 -15.46 -5.58
CA GLY A 49 -15.07 -14.83 -6.78
C GLY A 49 -14.95 -13.30 -6.72
N PHE A 50 -15.35 -12.70 -5.61
CA PHE A 50 -15.18 -11.27 -5.35
C PHE A 50 -13.96 -10.99 -4.48
N ALA A 51 -13.37 -9.80 -4.63
CA ALA A 51 -12.30 -9.30 -3.79
C ALA A 51 -12.69 -7.93 -3.22
N PHE A 52 -12.57 -7.80 -1.89
CA PHE A 52 -12.88 -6.58 -1.17
C PHE A 52 -11.66 -6.12 -0.38
N ASP A 53 -11.27 -4.87 -0.52
CA ASP A 53 -10.24 -4.29 0.31
C ASP A 53 -10.80 -4.01 1.71
N MET A 54 -10.15 -4.62 2.72
CA MET A 54 -10.55 -4.51 4.12
C MET A 54 -9.73 -3.44 4.84
N GLY A 55 -9.72 -2.23 4.31
CA GLY A 55 -8.90 -1.17 4.86
C GLY A 55 -8.72 -0.05 3.84
N PRO A 56 -7.47 0.42 3.62
CA PRO A 56 -7.21 1.46 2.64
C PRO A 56 -7.60 1.01 1.23
N SER A 57 -8.56 1.71 0.61
CA SER A 57 -9.00 1.48 -0.77
C SER A 57 -8.32 2.42 -1.75
N PHE A 58 -7.72 3.51 -1.25
CA PHE A 58 -6.97 4.47 -2.04
C PHE A 58 -5.47 4.32 -1.80
N TYR A 59 -4.71 4.43 -2.89
CA TYR A 59 -3.26 4.43 -2.86
C TYR A 59 -2.74 5.83 -2.55
N TRP A 60 -2.53 6.09 -1.27
CA TRP A 60 -1.98 7.36 -0.78
C TRP A 60 -0.45 7.36 -0.82
N MET A 61 0.13 8.54 -1.02
CA MET A 61 1.57 8.79 -0.95
C MET A 61 2.39 7.88 -1.89
N PRO A 62 2.13 7.89 -3.21
CA PRO A 62 2.85 7.07 -4.17
C PRO A 62 4.36 7.31 -4.14
N ASP A 63 4.80 8.53 -3.84
CA ASP A 63 6.19 8.92 -3.68
C ASP A 63 6.92 8.15 -2.57
N VAL A 64 6.25 7.82 -1.48
CA VAL A 64 6.83 7.00 -0.38
C VAL A 64 7.10 5.57 -0.86
N PHE A 65 6.19 4.99 -1.63
CA PHE A 65 6.40 3.67 -2.22
C PHE A 65 7.49 3.69 -3.28
N GLU A 66 7.52 4.71 -4.14
CA GLU A 66 8.59 4.89 -5.12
C GLU A 66 9.96 4.96 -4.44
N GLN A 67 10.09 5.74 -3.37
CA GLN A 67 11.32 5.81 -2.59
C GLN A 67 11.69 4.47 -1.96
N PHE A 68 10.72 3.73 -1.44
CA PHE A 68 10.97 2.39 -0.89
C PHE A 68 11.51 1.44 -1.95
N PHE A 69 10.81 1.30 -3.09
CA PHE A 69 11.24 0.41 -4.18
C PHE A 69 12.59 0.82 -4.77
N ALA A 70 12.85 2.12 -4.89
CA ALA A 70 14.13 2.65 -5.38
C ALA A 70 15.32 2.23 -4.50
N ARG A 71 15.12 2.06 -3.18
CA ARG A 71 16.16 1.53 -2.28
C ARG A 71 16.61 0.11 -2.65
N PHE A 72 15.79 -0.63 -3.37
CA PHE A 72 16.08 -2.00 -3.85
C PHE A 72 16.39 -2.05 -5.35
N GLY A 73 16.56 -0.91 -6.01
CA GLY A 73 16.78 -0.83 -7.46
C GLY A 73 15.55 -1.26 -8.28
N LYS A 74 14.37 -1.08 -7.71
CA LYS A 74 13.07 -1.43 -8.27
C LYS A 74 12.16 -0.20 -8.34
N LYS A 75 11.03 -0.35 -9.01
CA LYS A 75 9.95 0.64 -9.04
C LYS A 75 8.59 -0.06 -8.86
N PRO A 76 7.57 0.63 -8.34
CA PRO A 76 6.23 0.05 -8.17
C PRO A 76 5.67 -0.58 -9.44
N ALA A 77 5.89 0.04 -10.60
CA ALA A 77 5.42 -0.46 -11.88
C ALA A 77 6.03 -1.82 -12.32
N ASP A 78 7.05 -2.31 -11.64
CA ASP A 78 7.59 -3.67 -11.86
C ASP A 78 6.66 -4.74 -11.23
N TYR A 79 5.69 -4.34 -10.38
CA TYR A 79 4.87 -5.24 -9.57
C TYR A 79 3.37 -5.04 -9.74
N TYR A 80 2.91 -3.81 -10.01
CA TYR A 80 1.49 -3.47 -10.17
C TYR A 80 1.32 -2.18 -10.99
N ASP A 81 0.17 -2.06 -11.63
CA ASP A 81 -0.25 -0.86 -12.34
C ASP A 81 -1.00 0.08 -11.40
N LEU A 82 -0.60 1.35 -11.41
CA LEU A 82 -1.25 2.40 -10.63
C LEU A 82 -1.97 3.36 -11.57
N VAL A 83 -3.27 3.48 -11.39
CA VAL A 83 -4.13 4.38 -12.19
C VAL A 83 -4.54 5.57 -11.34
N ARG A 84 -4.23 6.78 -11.82
CA ARG A 84 -4.73 8.00 -11.20
C ARG A 84 -6.19 8.22 -11.59
N LEU A 85 -7.04 8.37 -10.60
CA LEU A 85 -8.45 8.65 -10.82
C LEU A 85 -8.66 10.15 -11.03
N ASP A 86 -9.44 10.51 -12.07
CA ASP A 86 -9.91 11.87 -12.33
C ASP A 86 -11.34 11.81 -12.90
N PRO A 87 -12.36 12.28 -12.18
CA PRO A 87 -12.29 12.85 -10.82
C PRO A 87 -11.82 11.83 -9.78
N SER A 88 -11.17 12.31 -8.71
CA SER A 88 -10.64 11.47 -7.63
C SER A 88 -11.74 10.69 -6.94
N TYR A 89 -12.87 11.36 -6.62
CA TYR A 89 -14.07 10.78 -6.03
C TYR A 89 -15.26 11.72 -6.21
N GLN A 90 -16.43 11.24 -5.85
CA GLN A 90 -17.66 11.98 -5.90
C GLN A 90 -18.30 12.01 -4.51
N ILE A 91 -18.79 13.18 -4.10
CA ILE A 91 -19.59 13.35 -2.90
C ILE A 91 -21.05 13.45 -3.32
N LEU A 92 -21.91 12.64 -2.70
CA LEU A 92 -23.34 12.65 -2.91
C LEU A 92 -24.02 13.32 -1.69
N PHE A 93 -24.69 14.44 -1.90
CA PHE A 93 -25.45 15.14 -0.85
C PHE A 93 -26.92 14.73 -0.80
N GLY A 94 -27.35 13.87 -1.71
CA GLY A 94 -28.70 13.35 -1.86
C GLY A 94 -28.85 12.64 -3.21
N ALA A 95 -30.09 12.43 -3.64
CA ALA A 95 -30.34 11.71 -4.89
C ALA A 95 -29.95 12.50 -6.15
N GLU A 96 -30.06 13.82 -6.09
CA GLU A 96 -29.87 14.72 -7.24
C GLU A 96 -28.65 15.64 -7.12
N ASP A 97 -28.12 15.79 -5.92
CA ASP A 97 -27.00 16.72 -5.64
C ASP A 97 -25.70 15.96 -5.43
N LYS A 98 -24.72 16.27 -6.30
CA LYS A 98 -23.42 15.61 -6.32
C LYS A 98 -22.30 16.59 -6.66
N MET A 99 -21.17 16.41 -6.03
CA MET A 99 -19.93 17.13 -6.30
C MET A 99 -18.82 16.17 -6.74
N GLN A 100 -18.22 16.41 -7.89
CA GLN A 100 -17.03 15.69 -8.32
C GLN A 100 -15.79 16.41 -7.79
N VAL A 101 -14.91 15.67 -7.13
CA VAL A 101 -13.66 16.21 -6.62
C VAL A 101 -12.55 15.89 -7.61
N PRO A 102 -11.98 16.91 -8.27
CA PRO A 102 -10.95 16.70 -9.29
C PRO A 102 -9.63 16.20 -8.69
N ALA A 103 -8.73 15.73 -9.54
CA ALA A 103 -7.49 15.09 -9.15
C ALA A 103 -6.39 16.07 -8.70
N THR A 104 -6.53 17.37 -8.96
CA THR A 104 -5.49 18.35 -8.65
C THR A 104 -5.95 19.40 -7.64
N ALA A 105 -5.03 19.80 -6.75
CA ALA A 105 -5.30 20.85 -5.77
C ALA A 105 -5.72 22.18 -6.43
N LYS A 106 -5.18 22.49 -7.61
CA LYS A 106 -5.52 23.71 -8.36
C LYS A 106 -7.00 23.73 -8.76
N GLU A 107 -7.52 22.60 -9.24
CA GLU A 107 -8.91 22.48 -9.64
C GLU A 107 -9.85 22.44 -8.44
N ILE A 108 -9.43 21.80 -7.33
CA ILE A 108 -10.18 21.79 -6.07
C ILE A 108 -10.41 23.21 -5.55
N LEU A 109 -9.42 24.10 -5.67
CA LEU A 109 -9.54 25.50 -5.23
C LEU A 109 -10.45 26.35 -6.13
N GLN A 110 -10.97 25.80 -7.21
CA GLN A 110 -11.90 26.45 -8.15
C GLN A 110 -13.36 25.96 -7.99
N LEU A 111 -13.59 24.96 -7.13
CA LEU A 111 -14.95 24.51 -6.74
C LEU A 111 -15.63 25.52 -5.82
#